data_1a37b0156aa7b8d0a41016f7456db294
#
_entry.id   1a37b0156aa7b8d0a41016f7456db294
#
_cell.length_a   1.000
_cell.length_b   1.000
_cell.length_c   1.000
_cell.angle_alpha   90.00
_cell.angle_beta   90.00
_cell.angle_gamma   90.00
#
_symmetry.space_group_name_H-M   'P 1'
#
loop_
_entity.id
_entity.type
_entity.pdbx_description
1 polymer ?
#
loop_
_entity_poly.entity_id
_entity_poly.type
_entity_poly.pdbx_seq_one_letter_code
_entity_poly.pdbx_strand_id
1 'polypeptide(L)'
;MKMPNGLHFGYRADELLDSPYAAFYRDDMAPLAEHVKEALLIGGQACELFPLVTHAPDLLEPGYWPVETGYGLAPDGSVQVFVLTPMPDVTPVMWDWWFAWHGSQAQRYKLWHPRAHIHAAWADGRSDLNHYIGRTSEVVEYVGPELLSLTIRFVAPASMGLDENRLKRQGEVAICARGGIAGTPMETGWLVHHLRPVDGGCEMRSRF
;
A
#
# COMPACT_ATOMS: atom_id res chain seq x y z
N MET A 1 17.46 -16.74 6.44
CA MET A 1 16.45 -17.58 5.78
C MET A 1 16.77 -17.64 4.29
N LYS A 2 16.79 -18.82 3.64
CA LYS A 2 17.12 -18.92 2.21
C LYS A 2 15.85 -18.66 1.42
N MET A 3 15.85 -17.65 0.54
CA MET A 3 14.70 -17.37 -0.30
C MET A 3 14.36 -18.55 -1.21
N PRO A 4 13.08 -18.78 -1.53
CA PRO A 4 12.67 -19.74 -2.55
C PRO A 4 13.42 -19.51 -3.86
N ASN A 5 13.62 -20.56 -4.66
CA ASN A 5 14.37 -20.47 -5.92
C ASN A 5 13.79 -19.39 -6.84
N GLY A 6 14.67 -18.49 -7.28
CA GLY A 6 14.34 -17.39 -8.20
C GLY A 6 13.91 -16.08 -7.52
N LEU A 7 13.55 -16.09 -6.24
CA LEU A 7 13.20 -14.87 -5.50
C LEU A 7 14.45 -14.18 -4.97
N HIS A 8 14.49 -12.85 -5.01
CA HIS A 8 15.63 -12.06 -4.55
C HIS A 8 15.22 -10.61 -4.26
N PHE A 9 16.00 -9.94 -3.44
CA PHE A 9 15.89 -8.51 -3.22
C PHE A 9 16.36 -7.72 -4.44
N GLY A 10 15.82 -6.54 -4.59
CA GLY A 10 16.25 -5.54 -5.54
C GLY A 10 16.33 -6.07 -6.99
N TYR A 11 17.09 -5.40 -7.82
CA TYR A 11 17.40 -5.82 -9.19
C TYR A 11 18.73 -6.56 -9.23
N ARG A 12 18.80 -7.64 -10.00
CA ARG A 12 20.05 -8.32 -10.35
C ARG A 12 20.76 -7.61 -11.49
N ALA A 13 22.02 -7.97 -11.72
CA ALA A 13 22.84 -7.36 -12.77
C ALA A 13 22.21 -7.48 -14.18
N ASP A 14 21.63 -8.62 -14.50
CA ASP A 14 20.90 -8.85 -15.75
C ASP A 14 19.64 -7.97 -15.85
N GLU A 15 18.89 -7.83 -14.78
CA GLU A 15 17.72 -6.95 -14.71
C GLU A 15 18.09 -5.47 -14.85
N LEU A 16 19.25 -5.05 -14.33
CA LEU A 16 19.76 -3.68 -14.50
C LEU A 16 20.18 -3.40 -15.95
N LEU A 17 20.57 -4.43 -16.70
CA LEU A 17 20.93 -4.27 -18.11
C LEU A 17 19.72 -4.30 -19.04
N ASP A 18 18.76 -5.17 -18.75
CA ASP A 18 17.70 -5.52 -19.71
C ASP A 18 16.33 -4.92 -19.36
N SER A 19 16.13 -4.48 -18.11
CA SER A 19 14.85 -3.93 -17.69
C SER A 19 14.64 -2.50 -18.21
N PRO A 20 13.51 -2.18 -18.85
CA PRO A 20 13.16 -0.81 -19.23
C PRO A 20 12.95 0.10 -18.01
N TYR A 21 12.89 -0.46 -16.81
CA TYR A 21 12.67 0.26 -15.55
C TYR A 21 13.97 0.52 -14.79
N ALA A 22 15.11 0.01 -15.25
CA ALA A 22 16.40 0.12 -14.55
C ALA A 22 16.79 1.57 -14.24
N ALA A 23 16.46 2.51 -15.13
CA ALA A 23 16.71 3.93 -14.94
C ALA A 23 15.99 4.53 -13.72
N PHE A 24 14.88 3.92 -13.30
CA PHE A 24 14.07 4.35 -12.14
C PHE A 24 14.41 3.60 -10.86
N TYR A 25 15.16 2.51 -10.96
CA TYR A 25 15.55 1.72 -9.81
C TYR A 25 16.54 2.46 -8.92
N ARG A 26 16.30 2.39 -7.61
CA ARG A 26 17.21 2.89 -6.58
C ARG A 26 17.32 1.82 -5.50
N ASP A 27 18.53 1.42 -5.17
CA ASP A 27 18.81 0.44 -4.11
C ASP A 27 18.71 1.07 -2.72
N ASP A 28 19.01 2.37 -2.65
CA ASP A 28 18.93 3.14 -1.41
C ASP A 28 17.49 3.55 -1.12
N MET A 29 17.06 3.25 0.10
CA MET A 29 15.76 3.69 0.60
C MET A 29 15.82 5.17 0.99
N ALA A 30 14.74 5.90 0.69
CA ALA A 30 14.56 7.22 1.25
C ALA A 30 14.59 7.15 2.79
N PRO A 31 15.19 8.15 3.47
CA PRO A 31 15.18 8.18 4.92
C PRO A 31 13.73 8.26 5.43
N LEU A 32 13.48 7.63 6.58
CA LEU A 32 12.18 7.75 7.24
C LEU A 32 11.88 9.22 7.53
N ALA A 33 10.67 9.64 7.19
CA ALA A 33 10.18 10.97 7.55
C ALA A 33 10.17 11.15 9.08
N GLU A 34 10.35 12.38 9.55
CA GLU A 34 10.51 12.65 10.98
C GLU A 34 9.27 12.21 11.79
N HIS A 35 8.07 12.54 11.32
CA HIS A 35 6.82 12.13 11.97
C HIS A 35 6.66 10.60 12.08
N VAL A 36 7.26 9.81 11.16
CA VAL A 36 7.29 8.34 11.24
C VAL A 36 8.24 7.88 12.33
N LYS A 37 9.43 8.49 12.44
CA LYS A 37 10.38 8.20 13.50
C LYS A 37 9.79 8.53 14.88
N GLU A 38 9.14 9.68 15.01
CA GLU A 38 8.45 10.09 16.23
C GLU A 38 7.37 9.07 16.63
N ALA A 39 6.54 8.64 15.67
CA ALA A 39 5.51 7.63 15.93
C ALA A 39 6.09 6.30 16.41
N LEU A 40 7.23 5.86 15.86
CA LEU A 40 7.93 4.66 16.32
C LEU A 40 8.51 4.81 17.72
N LEU A 41 9.00 6.00 18.08
CA LEU A 41 9.55 6.29 19.41
C LEU A 41 8.44 6.39 20.49
N ILE A 42 7.29 6.94 20.14
CA ILE A 42 6.12 7.02 21.01
C ILE A 42 5.57 5.63 21.32
N GLY A 43 5.63 4.72 20.34
CA GLY A 43 5.11 3.36 20.44
C GLY A 43 3.61 3.27 20.17
N GLY A 44 2.99 2.14 20.58
CA GLY A 44 1.57 1.88 20.36
C GLY A 44 0.67 2.90 21.02
N GLN A 45 -0.31 3.39 20.26
CA GLN A 45 -1.28 4.39 20.70
C GLN A 45 -2.58 3.73 21.18
N ALA A 46 -3.37 4.45 21.96
CA ALA A 46 -4.71 4.02 22.34
C ALA A 46 -5.64 3.96 21.13
N CYS A 47 -6.40 2.88 20.99
CA CYS A 47 -7.24 2.63 19.81
C CYS A 47 -8.36 3.68 19.63
N GLU A 48 -8.74 4.39 20.68
CA GLU A 48 -9.73 5.48 20.61
C GLU A 48 -9.25 6.69 19.82
N LEU A 49 -7.94 6.78 19.56
CA LEU A 49 -7.35 7.85 18.76
C LEU A 49 -7.46 7.60 17.25
N PHE A 50 -7.86 6.40 16.87
CA PHE A 50 -8.01 6.05 15.46
C PHE A 50 -9.33 5.36 15.21
N PRO A 51 -10.03 5.76 14.14
CA PRO A 51 -11.21 5.04 13.72
C PRO A 51 -10.87 3.67 13.15
N LEU A 52 -11.70 2.68 13.44
CA LEU A 52 -11.67 1.36 12.82
C LEU A 52 -11.90 1.46 11.31
N VAL A 53 -11.58 0.40 10.58
CA VAL A 53 -11.86 0.31 9.14
C VAL A 53 -13.34 0.54 8.79
N THR A 54 -14.25 0.25 9.70
CA THR A 54 -15.69 0.55 9.59
C THR A 54 -15.99 2.05 9.50
N HIS A 55 -15.03 2.91 9.90
CA HIS A 55 -15.10 4.36 9.78
C HIS A 55 -14.28 4.89 8.58
N ALA A 56 -13.94 4.03 7.62
CA ALA A 56 -13.25 4.47 6.42
C ALA A 56 -13.94 5.65 5.69
N PRO A 57 -15.30 5.77 5.67
CA PRO A 57 -15.97 6.95 5.14
C PRO A 57 -15.54 8.28 5.74
N ASP A 58 -15.12 8.31 7.00
CA ASP A 58 -14.68 9.52 7.69
C ASP A 58 -13.34 10.05 7.14
N LEU A 59 -12.60 9.25 6.38
CA LEU A 59 -11.42 9.70 5.63
C LEU A 59 -11.74 10.82 4.63
N LEU A 60 -12.98 10.84 4.12
CA LEU A 60 -13.42 11.86 3.16
C LEU A 60 -13.78 13.19 3.83
N GLU A 61 -13.86 13.24 5.15
CA GLU A 61 -14.12 14.49 5.85
C GLU A 61 -12.90 15.43 5.81
N PRO A 62 -13.12 16.75 5.74
CA PRO A 62 -12.02 17.71 5.75
C PRO A 62 -11.16 17.63 7.02
N GLY A 63 -9.88 17.92 6.86
CA GLY A 63 -8.95 17.96 7.98
C GLY A 63 -8.23 16.64 8.23
N TYR A 64 -7.75 16.47 9.45
CA TYR A 64 -6.95 15.32 9.90
C TYR A 64 -7.52 14.75 11.19
N TRP A 65 -7.28 13.48 11.40
CA TRP A 65 -7.52 12.87 12.69
C TRP A 65 -6.44 13.27 13.71
N PRO A 66 -6.68 13.10 15.00
CA PRO A 66 -5.69 13.42 16.04
C PRO A 66 -4.36 12.70 15.83
N VAL A 67 -4.39 11.48 15.27
CA VAL A 67 -3.21 10.70 14.91
C VAL A 67 -3.32 10.24 13.45
N GLU A 68 -2.43 10.72 12.59
CA GLU A 68 -2.36 10.33 11.18
C GLU A 68 -1.23 9.34 10.90
N THR A 69 -0.25 9.23 11.82
CA THR A 69 0.87 8.29 11.70
C THR A 69 1.10 7.62 13.03
N GLY A 70 1.06 6.30 13.05
CA GLY A 70 1.23 5.50 14.25
C GLY A 70 0.64 4.10 14.12
N TYR A 71 0.55 3.40 15.22
CA TYR A 71 -0.08 2.10 15.29
C TYR A 71 -0.72 1.88 16.67
N GLY A 72 -1.67 0.97 16.71
CA GLY A 72 -2.34 0.60 17.95
C GLY A 72 -2.86 -0.83 17.93
N LEU A 73 -3.21 -1.32 19.12
CA LEU A 73 -3.83 -2.62 19.32
C LEU A 73 -5.24 -2.41 19.83
N ALA A 74 -6.22 -2.85 19.08
CA ALA A 74 -7.61 -2.79 19.49
C ALA A 74 -7.96 -3.88 20.55
N PRO A 75 -9.03 -3.71 21.34
CA PRO A 75 -9.43 -4.67 22.37
C PRO A 75 -9.73 -6.07 21.85
N ASP A 76 -10.10 -6.20 20.59
CA ASP A 76 -10.33 -7.49 19.91
C ASP A 76 -9.05 -8.18 19.45
N GLY A 77 -7.88 -7.56 19.67
CA GLY A 77 -6.56 -8.04 19.27
C GLY A 77 -6.15 -7.66 17.85
N SER A 78 -6.97 -6.91 17.13
CA SER A 78 -6.57 -6.39 15.81
C SER A 78 -5.51 -5.31 15.94
N VAL A 79 -4.53 -5.33 15.03
CA VAL A 79 -3.50 -4.29 14.91
C VAL A 79 -3.96 -3.28 13.88
N GLN A 80 -3.79 -2.01 14.18
CA GLN A 80 -4.08 -0.92 13.27
C GLN A 80 -2.80 -0.13 13.01
N VAL A 81 -2.53 0.17 11.74
CA VAL A 81 -1.37 0.94 11.31
C VAL A 81 -1.82 2.11 10.44
N PHE A 82 -1.31 3.28 10.73
CA PHE A 82 -1.63 4.52 10.02
C PHE A 82 -0.36 5.19 9.54
N VAL A 83 -0.40 5.71 8.34
CA VAL A 83 0.70 6.50 7.82
C VAL A 83 0.15 7.63 6.96
N LEU A 84 0.55 8.84 7.25
CA LEU A 84 0.43 9.98 6.36
C LEU A 84 1.72 10.12 5.56
N THR A 85 1.60 10.04 4.24
CA THR A 85 2.76 10.15 3.34
C THR A 85 2.57 11.33 2.41
N PRO A 86 3.32 12.43 2.60
CA PRO A 86 3.39 13.50 1.61
C PRO A 86 4.05 13.01 0.32
N MET A 87 3.47 13.33 -0.81
CA MET A 87 3.96 12.93 -2.13
C MET A 87 4.04 14.15 -3.06
N PRO A 88 5.13 14.94 -2.97
CA PRO A 88 5.34 16.08 -3.85
C PRO A 88 5.43 15.63 -5.31
N ASP A 89 4.90 16.45 -6.20
CA ASP A 89 4.88 16.22 -7.66
C ASP A 89 4.07 14.99 -8.13
N VAL A 90 3.34 14.33 -7.22
CA VAL A 90 2.48 13.19 -7.53
C VAL A 90 1.01 13.60 -7.45
N THR A 91 0.20 13.14 -8.39
CA THR A 91 -1.26 13.31 -8.34
C THR A 91 -1.95 12.02 -7.90
N PRO A 92 -3.17 12.10 -7.33
CA PRO A 92 -3.94 10.90 -6.99
C PRO A 92 -4.14 9.94 -8.18
N VAL A 93 -4.34 10.47 -9.38
CA VAL A 93 -4.51 9.68 -10.62
C VAL A 93 -3.22 8.93 -11.01
N MET A 94 -2.05 9.51 -10.79
CA MET A 94 -0.77 8.80 -11.01
C MET A 94 -0.65 7.59 -10.10
N TRP A 95 -1.10 7.71 -8.85
CA TRP A 95 -1.07 6.60 -7.89
C TRP A 95 -2.12 5.54 -8.18
N ASP A 96 -3.31 5.92 -8.63
CA ASP A 96 -4.33 4.98 -9.14
C ASP A 96 -3.80 4.16 -10.32
N TRP A 97 -3.18 4.83 -11.29
CA TRP A 97 -2.49 4.16 -12.41
C TRP A 97 -1.40 3.21 -11.92
N TRP A 98 -0.61 3.60 -10.91
CA TRP A 98 0.46 2.78 -10.35
C TRP A 98 -0.04 1.43 -9.85
N PHE A 99 -1.19 1.39 -9.16
CA PHE A 99 -1.77 0.15 -8.66
C PHE A 99 -2.26 -0.78 -9.76
N ALA A 100 -2.74 -0.26 -10.87
CA ALA A 100 -3.05 -1.06 -12.05
C ALA A 100 -1.79 -1.63 -12.75
N TRP A 101 -0.68 -0.88 -12.68
CA TRP A 101 0.53 -1.15 -13.46
C TRP A 101 1.55 -2.03 -12.73
N HIS A 102 1.83 -1.78 -11.45
CA HIS A 102 2.96 -2.42 -10.76
C HIS A 102 2.72 -3.91 -10.45
N GLY A 103 1.48 -4.33 -10.27
CA GLY A 103 1.14 -5.72 -9.92
C GLY A 103 1.40 -6.75 -11.02
N SER A 104 1.78 -6.32 -12.22
CA SER A 104 1.99 -7.22 -13.36
C SER A 104 3.39 -7.85 -13.40
N GLN A 105 4.37 -7.31 -12.71
CA GLN A 105 5.77 -7.76 -12.77
C GLN A 105 6.51 -7.45 -11.47
N ALA A 106 7.32 -8.41 -11.01
CA ALA A 106 8.13 -8.26 -9.81
C ALA A 106 9.07 -7.04 -9.86
N GLN A 107 9.68 -6.75 -11.03
CA GLN A 107 10.55 -5.58 -11.19
C GLN A 107 9.79 -4.27 -10.91
N ARG A 108 8.55 -4.13 -11.37
CA ARG A 108 7.74 -2.93 -11.11
C ARG A 108 7.43 -2.78 -9.62
N TYR A 109 7.10 -3.87 -8.96
CA TYR A 109 6.82 -3.89 -7.53
C TYR A 109 8.05 -3.49 -6.69
N LYS A 110 9.25 -3.96 -7.08
CA LYS A 110 10.53 -3.63 -6.45
C LYS A 110 10.94 -2.16 -6.59
N LEU A 111 10.43 -1.43 -7.58
CA LEU A 111 10.68 0.03 -7.68
C LEU A 111 10.10 0.80 -6.50
N TRP A 112 9.00 0.30 -5.93
CA TRP A 112 8.38 0.95 -4.78
C TRP A 112 9.17 0.73 -3.48
N HIS A 113 9.52 -0.53 -3.19
CA HIS A 113 10.26 -0.86 -1.97
C HIS A 113 11.27 -1.99 -2.23
N PRO A 114 12.49 -1.68 -2.70
CA PRO A 114 13.47 -2.68 -3.16
C PRO A 114 13.94 -3.64 -2.07
N ARG A 115 13.81 -3.27 -0.79
CA ARG A 115 14.24 -4.07 0.37
C ARG A 115 13.13 -4.87 1.05
N ALA A 116 11.88 -4.68 0.65
CA ALA A 116 10.75 -5.46 1.17
C ALA A 116 10.02 -6.22 0.08
N HIS A 117 9.78 -5.59 -1.06
CA HIS A 117 9.03 -6.17 -2.17
C HIS A 117 9.89 -7.15 -2.97
N ILE A 118 9.49 -8.41 -3.02
CA ILE A 118 10.26 -9.48 -3.68
C ILE A 118 9.58 -9.93 -4.97
N HIS A 119 8.27 -10.13 -4.93
CA HIS A 119 7.48 -10.63 -6.05
C HIS A 119 6.08 -10.05 -6.03
N ALA A 120 5.55 -9.82 -7.22
CA ALA A 120 4.14 -9.54 -7.43
C ALA A 120 3.68 -10.14 -8.76
N ALA A 121 2.50 -10.72 -8.76
CA ALA A 121 1.80 -11.22 -9.93
C ALA A 121 0.29 -11.14 -9.74
N TRP A 122 -0.46 -11.01 -10.82
CA TRP A 122 -1.91 -11.13 -10.76
C TRP A 122 -2.32 -12.60 -10.71
N ALA A 123 -3.19 -12.96 -9.78
CA ALA A 123 -3.67 -14.34 -9.62
C ALA A 123 -4.42 -14.87 -10.86
N ASP A 124 -5.00 -13.98 -11.67
CA ASP A 124 -5.65 -14.31 -12.94
C ASP A 124 -4.66 -14.53 -14.10
N GLY A 125 -3.35 -14.35 -13.87
CA GLY A 125 -2.28 -14.48 -14.85
C GLY A 125 -2.27 -13.42 -15.96
N ARG A 126 -3.13 -12.40 -15.89
CA ARG A 126 -3.29 -11.39 -16.94
C ARG A 126 -2.45 -10.14 -16.65
N SER A 127 -1.58 -9.78 -17.55
CA SER A 127 -0.75 -8.57 -17.47
C SER A 127 -1.19 -7.45 -18.43
N ASP A 128 -2.21 -7.72 -19.24
CA ASP A 128 -2.73 -6.85 -20.29
C ASP A 128 -3.85 -5.91 -19.81
N LEU A 129 -4.30 -6.05 -18.56
CA LEU A 129 -5.37 -5.24 -17.99
C LEU A 129 -4.83 -4.01 -17.26
N ASN A 130 -5.43 -2.86 -17.51
CA ASN A 130 -5.08 -1.58 -16.92
C ASN A 130 -6.01 -1.21 -15.74
N HIS A 131 -6.47 -2.19 -14.98
CA HIS A 131 -7.27 -1.98 -13.77
C HIS A 131 -6.90 -3.02 -12.71
N TYR A 132 -7.20 -2.72 -11.46
CA TYR A 132 -6.92 -3.60 -10.31
C TYR A 132 -8.20 -3.96 -9.53
N ILE A 133 -9.24 -3.13 -9.54
CA ILE A 133 -10.49 -3.39 -8.79
C ILE A 133 -11.10 -4.72 -9.25
N GLY A 134 -11.44 -5.57 -8.28
CA GLY A 134 -11.95 -6.92 -8.50
C GLY A 134 -10.87 -7.97 -8.76
N ARG A 135 -9.60 -7.59 -8.80
CA ARG A 135 -8.48 -8.51 -9.01
C ARG A 135 -7.72 -8.79 -7.72
N THR A 136 -7.00 -9.90 -7.72
CA THR A 136 -6.12 -10.31 -6.61
C THR A 136 -4.67 -10.28 -7.07
N SER A 137 -3.82 -9.56 -6.35
CA SER A 137 -2.37 -9.64 -6.48
C SER A 137 -1.84 -10.67 -5.50
N GLU A 138 -0.98 -11.57 -5.99
CA GLU A 138 -0.18 -12.47 -5.17
C GLU A 138 1.19 -11.83 -4.99
N VAL A 139 1.58 -11.59 -3.73
CA VAL A 139 2.84 -10.92 -3.42
C VAL A 139 3.70 -11.75 -2.48
N VAL A 140 5.01 -11.58 -2.61
CA VAL A 140 5.98 -12.05 -1.61
C VAL A 140 6.75 -10.83 -1.16
N GLU A 141 6.70 -10.57 0.14
CA GLU A 141 7.29 -9.38 0.72
C GLU A 141 7.71 -9.59 2.17
N TYR A 142 8.59 -8.71 2.64
CA TYR A 142 8.91 -8.64 4.06
C TYR A 142 7.94 -7.70 4.77
N VAL A 143 7.31 -8.22 5.82
CA VAL A 143 6.55 -7.43 6.80
C VAL A 143 7.33 -7.49 8.11
N GLY A 144 8.04 -6.41 8.42
CA GLY A 144 9.06 -6.43 9.46
C GLY A 144 10.15 -7.47 9.14
N PRO A 145 10.51 -8.39 10.05
CA PRO A 145 11.53 -9.41 9.82
C PRO A 145 11.02 -10.66 9.06
N GLU A 146 9.71 -10.78 8.87
CA GLU A 146 9.08 -11.99 8.33
C GLU A 146 8.86 -11.89 6.82
N LEU A 147 9.32 -12.93 6.09
CA LEU A 147 9.02 -13.09 4.67
C LEU A 147 7.67 -13.78 4.54
N LEU A 148 6.70 -13.08 3.98
CA LEU A 148 5.33 -13.55 3.84
C LEU A 148 4.93 -13.70 2.37
N SER A 149 4.10 -14.71 2.10
CA SER A 149 3.36 -14.84 0.84
C SER A 149 1.91 -14.45 1.10
N LEU A 150 1.49 -13.37 0.50
CA LEU A 150 0.21 -12.73 0.77
C LEU A 150 -0.64 -12.63 -0.50
N THR A 151 -1.92 -12.45 -0.30
CA THR A 151 -2.86 -12.03 -1.34
C THR A 151 -3.40 -10.66 -1.01
N ILE A 152 -3.51 -9.79 -2.01
CA ILE A 152 -4.11 -8.47 -1.92
C ILE A 152 -5.26 -8.43 -2.91
N ARG A 153 -6.48 -8.62 -2.41
CA ARG A 153 -7.70 -8.58 -3.21
C ARG A 153 -8.28 -7.19 -3.23
N PHE A 154 -8.11 -6.50 -4.34
CA PHE A 154 -8.61 -5.14 -4.52
C PHE A 154 -10.13 -5.12 -4.64
N VAL A 155 -10.74 -4.17 -3.96
CA VAL A 155 -12.19 -4.00 -3.91
C VAL A 155 -12.58 -2.58 -4.28
N ALA A 156 -13.81 -2.38 -4.74
CA ALA A 156 -14.32 -1.04 -5.00
C ALA A 156 -14.39 -0.21 -3.70
N PRO A 157 -14.06 1.08 -3.71
CA PRO A 157 -14.17 1.96 -2.54
C PRO A 157 -15.55 1.92 -1.89
N ALA A 158 -16.61 1.82 -2.69
CA ALA A 158 -17.99 1.69 -2.20
C ALA A 158 -18.20 0.47 -1.29
N SER A 159 -17.44 -0.62 -1.46
CA SER A 159 -17.53 -1.81 -0.59
C SER A 159 -17.02 -1.55 0.83
N MET A 160 -16.30 -0.44 1.04
CA MET A 160 -15.86 0.05 2.34
C MET A 160 -16.62 1.31 2.78
N GLY A 161 -17.75 1.61 2.13
CA GLY A 161 -18.62 2.73 2.46
C GLY A 161 -18.16 4.09 1.92
N LEU A 162 -17.07 4.15 1.14
CA LEU A 162 -16.57 5.39 0.57
C LEU A 162 -17.46 5.83 -0.62
N ASP A 163 -17.88 7.10 -0.62
CA ASP A 163 -18.65 7.70 -1.72
C ASP A 163 -17.72 7.98 -2.93
N GLU A 164 -17.79 7.12 -3.93
CA GLU A 164 -16.98 7.23 -5.16
C GLU A 164 -17.30 8.52 -5.96
N ASN A 165 -18.53 9.01 -5.89
CA ASN A 165 -18.89 10.28 -6.54
C ASN A 165 -18.24 11.46 -5.80
N ARG A 166 -18.16 11.40 -4.47
CA ARG A 166 -17.47 12.41 -3.67
C ARG A 166 -15.97 12.41 -3.98
N LEU A 167 -15.33 11.24 -3.96
CA LEU A 167 -13.92 11.07 -4.37
C LEU A 167 -13.68 11.72 -5.74
N LYS A 168 -14.49 11.39 -6.73
CA LYS A 168 -14.35 11.94 -8.07
C LYS A 168 -14.52 13.47 -8.12
N ARG A 169 -15.51 14.02 -7.41
CA ARG A 169 -15.73 15.49 -7.38
C ARG A 169 -14.56 16.24 -6.71
N GLN A 170 -13.90 15.62 -5.74
CA GLN A 170 -12.78 16.20 -5.00
C GLN A 170 -11.42 15.95 -5.67
N GLY A 171 -11.37 15.18 -6.76
CA GLY A 171 -10.12 14.78 -7.41
C GLY A 171 -9.31 13.81 -6.55
N GLU A 172 -9.97 13.11 -5.63
CA GLU A 172 -9.38 12.14 -4.71
C GLU A 172 -9.47 10.72 -5.26
N VAL A 173 -8.63 9.83 -4.75
CA VAL A 173 -8.60 8.41 -5.06
C VAL A 173 -8.55 7.61 -3.77
N ALA A 174 -9.27 6.50 -3.71
CA ALA A 174 -9.14 5.52 -2.64
C ALA A 174 -8.84 4.14 -3.23
N ILE A 175 -7.71 3.58 -2.85
CA ILE A 175 -7.32 2.21 -3.19
C ILE A 175 -7.65 1.33 -2.00
N CYS A 176 -8.58 0.41 -2.22
CA CYS A 176 -9.13 -0.45 -1.17
C CYS A 176 -8.83 -1.91 -1.46
N ALA A 177 -8.41 -2.66 -0.44
CA ALA A 177 -8.15 -4.08 -0.60
C ALA A 177 -8.39 -4.88 0.69
N ARG A 178 -8.52 -6.20 0.50
CA ARG A 178 -8.46 -7.21 1.55
C ARG A 178 -7.11 -7.91 1.47
N GLY A 179 -6.37 -7.92 2.56
CA GLY A 179 -5.15 -8.72 2.72
C GLY A 179 -5.48 -10.14 3.16
N GLY A 180 -4.74 -11.12 2.65
CA GLY A 180 -4.90 -12.52 2.99
C GLY A 180 -3.60 -13.29 2.92
N ILE A 181 -3.64 -14.56 3.31
CA ILE A 181 -2.49 -15.47 3.25
C ILE A 181 -2.58 -16.31 1.98
N ALA A 182 -1.53 -16.25 1.15
CA ALA A 182 -1.50 -16.99 -0.12
C ALA A 182 -1.67 -18.50 0.11
N GLY A 183 -2.43 -19.14 -0.79
CA GLY A 183 -2.73 -20.57 -0.70
C GLY A 183 -3.78 -20.94 0.34
N THR A 184 -4.41 -19.97 1.00
CA THR A 184 -5.51 -20.18 1.95
C THR A 184 -6.71 -19.29 1.62
N PRO A 185 -7.92 -19.60 2.11
CA PRO A 185 -9.07 -18.72 1.99
C PRO A 185 -9.08 -17.59 3.06
N MET A 186 -8.05 -17.49 3.88
CA MET A 186 -8.01 -16.54 5.01
C MET A 186 -7.74 -15.12 4.52
N GLU A 187 -8.65 -14.23 4.83
CA GLU A 187 -8.43 -12.78 4.75
C GLU A 187 -8.14 -12.27 6.16
N THR A 188 -7.01 -11.59 6.34
CA THR A 188 -6.48 -11.22 7.65
C THR A 188 -6.53 -9.72 7.91
N GLY A 189 -6.76 -8.91 6.89
CA GLY A 189 -6.71 -7.47 7.06
C GLY A 189 -7.42 -6.68 5.97
N TRP A 190 -7.47 -5.39 6.20
CA TRP A 190 -7.95 -4.38 5.28
C TRP A 190 -6.83 -3.42 4.93
N LEU A 191 -6.92 -2.84 3.75
CA LEU A 191 -6.04 -1.80 3.27
C LEU A 191 -6.89 -0.68 2.68
N VAL A 192 -6.63 0.54 3.10
CA VAL A 192 -7.12 1.76 2.43
C VAL A 192 -5.94 2.70 2.24
N HIS A 193 -5.68 3.09 1.01
CA HIS A 193 -4.86 4.26 0.67
C HIS A 193 -5.80 5.35 0.13
N HIS A 194 -6.07 6.35 0.93
CA HIS A 194 -6.82 7.52 0.52
C HIS A 194 -5.85 8.62 0.11
N LEU A 195 -5.96 9.05 -1.14
CA LEU A 195 -5.14 10.10 -1.73
C LEU A 195 -5.97 11.34 -1.96
N ARG A 196 -5.51 12.46 -1.47
CA ARG A 196 -6.12 13.75 -1.71
C ARG A 196 -5.11 14.76 -2.26
N PRO A 197 -5.53 15.63 -3.20
CA PRO A 197 -4.65 16.66 -3.72
C PRO A 197 -4.33 17.69 -2.64
N VAL A 198 -3.08 18.15 -2.63
CA VAL A 198 -2.58 19.27 -1.83
C VAL A 198 -1.72 20.17 -2.70
N ASP A 199 -1.37 21.36 -2.21
CA ASP A 199 -0.47 22.26 -2.94
C ASP A 199 0.87 21.58 -3.23
N GLY A 200 1.25 21.53 -4.50
CA GLY A 200 2.49 20.94 -4.97
C GLY A 200 2.50 19.39 -5.08
N GLY A 201 1.34 18.73 -4.97
CA GLY A 201 1.27 17.27 -5.13
C GLY A 201 0.03 16.63 -4.55
N CYS A 202 0.21 15.53 -3.84
CA CYS A 202 -0.85 14.90 -3.06
C CYS A 202 -0.30 14.37 -1.72
N GLU A 203 -1.19 13.94 -0.88
CA GLU A 203 -0.86 13.16 0.31
C GLU A 203 -1.64 11.85 0.33
N MET A 204 -1.03 10.81 0.86
CA MET A 204 -1.64 9.50 1.01
C MET A 204 -1.85 9.20 2.49
N ARG A 205 -3.10 8.94 2.86
CA ARG A 205 -3.51 8.50 4.19
C ARG A 205 -3.72 6.99 4.14
N SER A 206 -2.72 6.23 4.52
CA SER A 206 -2.78 4.77 4.55
C SER A 206 -3.36 4.26 5.86
N ARG A 207 -4.17 3.21 5.77
CA ARG A 207 -4.81 2.53 6.90
C ARG A 207 -4.78 1.02 6.67
N PHE A 208 -4.34 0.29 7.70
CA PHE A 208 -4.23 -1.16 7.69
C PHE A 208 -4.85 -1.75 8.94
#